data_5894e169a60069c7a05418063e4297c6
#
_entry.id   5894e169a60069c7a05418063e4297c6
#
_cell.length_a   1.000
_cell.length_b   1.000
_cell.length_c   1.000
_cell.angle_alpha   90.00
_cell.angle_beta   90.00
_cell.angle_gamma   90.00
#
_symmetry.space_group_name_H-M   'P 1'
#
loop_
_entity.id
_entity.type
_entity.pdbx_description
1 polymer ?
#
loop_
_entity_poly.entity_id
_entity_poly.type
_entity_poly.pdbx_seq_one_letter_code
_entity_poly.pdbx_strand_id
1 'polypeptide(L)'
;MSMERKELLDLYSDYLVASFGSTTATGLSQLMDGEVSHDQVTRFLSGTKKTAADLWCHVKPLVRQIQSDAAVLIIDDSIEEKPYTDENEIVCWHYDHAKNQQVKGINFLSALYYSQEVSLPVGFELIAKTEIYVDSKTGKQKRRSPITKNEYCKELIRQAIHNQLPFRFALFDVWFSSSDNMKFIKQQQKRDFVCPLKTNRKVALSRQDKGQGRYQRLDTLELETNVVREIYLEGVEFPLLLAKEIFTNEDGSTGIIYLVCSDTSISFDEITTNYRKRWQVECYHKSLKQNASLAKSPTQTVTTQTNHFFAALCGYIKLEQLEGTSK
;
A
#
# COMPACT_ATOMS: atom_id res chain seq x y z
N MET A 1 6.65 -19.25 -34.20
CA MET A 1 5.31 -18.74 -33.84
C MET A 1 5.52 -17.65 -32.77
N SER A 2 5.01 -16.42 -32.90
CA SER A 2 5.24 -15.42 -31.87
C SER A 2 4.31 -15.72 -30.69
N MET A 3 4.88 -15.90 -29.49
CA MET A 3 4.16 -16.06 -28.24
C MET A 3 3.22 -14.87 -28.01
N GLU A 4 1.98 -15.14 -27.56
CA GLU A 4 1.03 -14.08 -27.25
C GLU A 4 1.48 -13.26 -26.05
N ARG A 5 1.06 -11.97 -25.96
CA ARG A 5 1.46 -11.09 -24.85
C ARG A 5 1.06 -11.60 -23.46
N LYS A 6 -0.04 -12.36 -23.38
CA LYS A 6 -0.51 -12.96 -22.12
C LYS A 6 0.41 -14.08 -21.67
N GLU A 7 0.80 -14.95 -22.60
CA GLU A 7 1.76 -16.04 -22.36
C GLU A 7 3.12 -15.49 -21.95
N LEU A 8 3.56 -14.40 -22.58
CA LEU A 8 4.84 -13.76 -22.24
C LEU A 8 4.81 -13.07 -20.85
N LEU A 9 3.67 -12.50 -20.44
CA LEU A 9 3.50 -11.98 -19.07
C LEU A 9 3.59 -13.12 -18.05
N ASP A 10 2.92 -14.24 -18.34
CA ASP A 10 2.91 -15.41 -17.48
C ASP A 10 4.32 -15.98 -17.31
N LEU A 11 5.02 -16.22 -18.41
CA LEU A 11 6.41 -16.68 -18.43
C LEU A 11 7.36 -15.69 -17.73
N TYR A 12 7.22 -14.37 -18.00
CA TYR A 12 8.08 -13.37 -17.38
C TYR A 12 7.85 -13.28 -15.87
N SER A 13 6.61 -13.38 -15.39
CA SER A 13 6.31 -13.42 -13.96
C SER A 13 6.87 -14.69 -13.29
N ASP A 14 6.85 -15.85 -13.95
CA ASP A 14 7.51 -17.08 -13.46
C ASP A 14 9.04 -16.90 -13.37
N TYR A 15 9.63 -16.30 -14.40
CA TYR A 15 11.05 -15.95 -14.38
C TYR A 15 11.42 -15.04 -13.19
N LEU A 16 10.57 -14.04 -12.87
CA LEU A 16 10.80 -13.17 -11.73
C LEU A 16 10.79 -13.91 -10.39
N VAL A 17 9.89 -14.87 -10.24
CA VAL A 17 9.78 -15.70 -9.02
C VAL A 17 10.94 -16.70 -8.92
N ALA A 18 11.35 -17.29 -10.04
CA ALA A 18 12.42 -18.30 -10.07
C ALA A 18 13.85 -17.70 -10.02
N SER A 19 14.00 -16.38 -10.18
CA SER A 19 15.31 -15.76 -10.35
C SER A 19 15.96 -15.36 -9.01
N PHE A 20 17.23 -15.75 -8.82
CA PHE A 20 18.04 -15.33 -7.68
C PHE A 20 18.92 -14.10 -7.97
N GLY A 21 19.19 -13.79 -9.23
CA GLY A 21 20.05 -12.69 -9.70
C GLY A 21 19.26 -11.58 -10.42
N SER A 22 19.97 -10.77 -11.22
CA SER A 22 19.35 -9.73 -12.05
C SER A 22 18.43 -10.33 -13.10
N THR A 23 17.21 -9.78 -13.20
CA THR A 23 16.18 -10.25 -14.13
C THR A 23 16.29 -9.51 -15.47
N THR A 24 17.21 -9.95 -16.31
CA THR A 24 17.47 -9.36 -17.63
C THR A 24 16.69 -10.06 -18.74
N ALA A 25 16.41 -9.32 -19.83
CA ALA A 25 15.80 -9.91 -21.04
C ALA A 25 16.68 -11.03 -21.64
N THR A 26 18.00 -10.84 -21.62
CA THR A 26 18.97 -11.84 -22.07
C THR A 26 18.96 -13.07 -21.17
N GLY A 27 18.86 -12.88 -19.83
CA GLY A 27 18.79 -13.99 -18.88
C GLY A 27 17.57 -14.88 -19.10
N LEU A 28 16.39 -14.29 -19.35
CA LEU A 28 15.19 -15.05 -19.70
C LEU A 28 15.36 -15.78 -21.02
N SER A 29 15.91 -15.10 -22.05
CA SER A 29 16.15 -15.73 -23.36
C SER A 29 17.09 -16.93 -23.26
N GLN A 30 18.17 -16.84 -22.45
CA GLN A 30 19.08 -17.96 -22.21
C GLN A 30 18.42 -19.12 -21.46
N LEU A 31 17.61 -18.80 -20.44
CA LEU A 31 16.88 -19.81 -19.67
C LEU A 31 15.89 -20.61 -20.54
N MET A 32 15.36 -19.96 -21.59
CA MET A 32 14.42 -20.55 -22.55
C MET A 32 15.10 -21.11 -23.80
N ASP A 33 16.41 -21.33 -23.78
CA ASP A 33 17.19 -21.84 -24.91
C ASP A 33 16.95 -21.07 -26.23
N GLY A 34 16.60 -19.79 -26.13
CA GLY A 34 16.32 -18.92 -27.27
C GLY A 34 14.91 -19.04 -27.86
N GLU A 35 14.02 -19.85 -27.31
CA GLU A 35 12.61 -19.91 -27.74
C GLU A 35 11.91 -18.56 -27.62
N VAL A 36 12.30 -17.77 -26.62
CA VAL A 36 11.91 -16.38 -26.44
C VAL A 36 13.15 -15.51 -26.59
N SER A 37 13.19 -14.67 -27.61
CA SER A 37 14.33 -13.79 -27.84
C SER A 37 14.35 -12.62 -26.85
N HIS A 38 15.55 -12.10 -26.52
CA HIS A 38 15.69 -10.89 -25.68
C HIS A 38 14.94 -9.69 -26.25
N ASP A 39 14.79 -9.57 -27.59
CA ASP A 39 14.03 -8.51 -28.23
C ASP A 39 12.52 -8.63 -27.98
N GLN A 40 11.98 -9.86 -27.91
CA GLN A 40 10.58 -10.06 -27.54
C GLN A 40 10.31 -9.63 -26.10
N VAL A 41 11.21 -9.96 -25.16
CA VAL A 41 11.09 -9.52 -23.76
C VAL A 41 11.22 -8.00 -23.66
N THR A 42 12.17 -7.40 -24.35
CA THR A 42 12.36 -5.94 -24.36
C THR A 42 11.14 -5.22 -24.94
N ARG A 43 10.60 -5.70 -26.06
CA ARG A 43 9.36 -5.15 -26.67
C ARG A 43 8.14 -5.37 -25.79
N PHE A 44 8.07 -6.46 -25.05
CA PHE A 44 7.01 -6.72 -24.07
C PHE A 44 7.06 -5.66 -22.96
N LEU A 45 8.23 -5.45 -22.34
CA LEU A 45 8.41 -4.48 -21.27
C LEU A 45 8.24 -3.02 -21.73
N SER A 46 8.63 -2.69 -22.97
CA SER A 46 8.47 -1.35 -23.55
C SER A 46 7.10 -1.11 -24.19
N GLY A 47 6.22 -2.09 -24.15
CA GLY A 47 4.87 -1.98 -24.73
C GLY A 47 3.94 -1.04 -23.96
N THR A 48 2.64 -1.19 -24.13
CA THR A 48 1.65 -0.35 -23.46
C THR A 48 1.84 -0.41 -21.92
N LYS A 49 1.94 0.78 -21.32
CA LYS A 49 2.11 0.93 -19.86
C LYS A 49 0.92 0.33 -19.12
N LYS A 50 1.20 -0.57 -18.19
CA LYS A 50 0.21 -1.24 -17.36
C LYS A 50 -0.31 -0.35 -16.24
N THR A 51 -1.55 -0.57 -15.84
CA THR A 51 -2.30 0.26 -14.90
C THR A 51 -2.94 -0.58 -13.79
N ALA A 52 -3.50 0.08 -12.78
CA ALA A 52 -4.31 -0.59 -11.76
C ALA A 52 -5.55 -1.29 -12.35
N ALA A 53 -6.10 -0.81 -13.47
CA ALA A 53 -7.20 -1.49 -14.17
C ALA A 53 -6.76 -2.81 -14.80
N ASP A 54 -5.54 -2.86 -15.37
CA ASP A 54 -4.97 -4.13 -15.86
C ASP A 54 -4.76 -5.13 -14.71
N LEU A 55 -4.28 -4.65 -13.55
CA LEU A 55 -4.12 -5.48 -12.35
C LEU A 55 -5.47 -6.04 -11.90
N TRP A 56 -6.50 -5.19 -11.83
CA TRP A 56 -7.84 -5.64 -11.47
C TRP A 56 -8.36 -6.70 -12.43
N CYS A 57 -8.21 -6.52 -13.74
CA CYS A 57 -8.60 -7.53 -14.72
C CYS A 57 -7.88 -8.87 -14.49
N HIS A 58 -6.62 -8.84 -14.07
CA HIS A 58 -5.83 -10.03 -13.80
C HIS A 58 -6.24 -10.72 -12.49
N VAL A 59 -6.41 -9.98 -11.40
CA VAL A 59 -6.65 -10.53 -10.05
C VAL A 59 -8.13 -10.78 -9.74
N LYS A 60 -9.05 -10.15 -10.45
CA LYS A 60 -10.50 -10.23 -10.21
C LYS A 60 -11.03 -11.66 -10.04
N PRO A 61 -10.68 -12.65 -10.88
CA PRO A 61 -11.19 -14.02 -10.71
C PRO A 61 -10.83 -14.62 -9.36
N LEU A 62 -9.62 -14.37 -8.87
CA LEU A 62 -9.12 -14.87 -7.59
C LEU A 62 -9.80 -14.17 -6.41
N VAL A 63 -9.91 -12.84 -6.49
CA VAL A 63 -10.61 -12.05 -5.47
C VAL A 63 -12.05 -12.52 -5.31
N ARG A 64 -12.74 -12.84 -6.41
CA ARG A 64 -14.12 -13.34 -6.36
C ARG A 64 -14.28 -14.69 -5.67
N GLN A 65 -13.20 -15.49 -5.60
CA GLN A 65 -13.21 -16.77 -4.86
C GLN A 65 -13.07 -16.58 -3.35
N ILE A 66 -12.32 -15.56 -2.91
CA ILE A 66 -12.00 -15.33 -1.50
C ILE A 66 -12.76 -14.15 -0.89
N GLN A 67 -13.59 -13.44 -1.66
CA GLN A 67 -14.26 -12.23 -1.17
C GLN A 67 -15.17 -12.51 0.03
N SER A 68 -15.17 -11.57 0.99
CA SER A 68 -15.94 -11.66 2.23
C SER A 68 -16.24 -10.28 2.78
N ASP A 69 -17.40 -10.11 3.41
CA ASP A 69 -17.74 -8.88 4.13
C ASP A 69 -16.85 -8.64 5.36
N ALA A 70 -16.19 -9.70 5.87
CA ALA A 70 -15.21 -9.61 6.96
C ALA A 70 -13.78 -9.28 6.48
N ALA A 71 -13.56 -9.19 5.17
CA ALA A 71 -12.27 -8.80 4.58
C ALA A 71 -11.87 -7.38 4.99
N VAL A 72 -10.60 -7.05 4.80
CA VAL A 72 -10.06 -5.70 4.98
C VAL A 72 -9.35 -5.22 3.73
N LEU A 73 -9.42 -3.91 3.49
CA LEU A 73 -8.66 -3.23 2.45
C LEU A 73 -7.51 -2.46 3.12
N ILE A 74 -6.27 -2.84 2.85
CA ILE A 74 -5.09 -2.25 3.47
C ILE A 74 -4.43 -1.32 2.45
N ILE A 75 -4.23 -0.05 2.82
CA ILE A 75 -3.53 0.94 1.99
C ILE A 75 -2.20 1.27 2.66
N ASP A 76 -1.13 1.09 1.92
CA ASP A 76 0.21 1.45 2.39
C ASP A 76 1.13 1.79 1.23
N ASP A 77 2.25 2.48 1.51
CA ASP A 77 3.27 2.79 0.52
C ASP A 77 4.62 2.17 0.88
N SER A 78 5.40 1.93 -0.15
CA SER A 78 6.77 1.46 0.01
C SER A 78 7.68 2.08 -1.05
N ILE A 79 8.99 2.10 -0.77
CA ILE A 79 10.00 2.57 -1.71
C ILE A 79 10.83 1.38 -2.15
N GLU A 80 10.95 1.21 -3.46
CA GLU A 80 11.93 0.32 -4.07
C GLU A 80 13.14 1.13 -4.51
N GLU A 81 14.30 0.90 -3.86
CA GLU A 81 15.51 1.67 -4.14
C GLU A 81 16.10 1.33 -5.50
N LYS A 82 16.48 2.37 -6.25
CA LYS A 82 17.12 2.30 -7.55
C LYS A 82 18.32 3.25 -7.60
N PRO A 83 19.36 3.02 -6.77
CA PRO A 83 20.45 3.99 -6.61
C PRO A 83 21.26 4.23 -7.89
N TYR A 84 21.33 3.23 -8.76
CA TYR A 84 22.15 3.25 -10.00
C TYR A 84 21.35 3.62 -11.24
N THR A 85 20.02 3.81 -11.13
CA THR A 85 19.17 4.22 -12.25
C THR A 85 19.13 5.74 -12.33
N ASP A 86 19.18 6.30 -13.54
CA ASP A 86 19.03 7.74 -13.75
C ASP A 86 17.66 8.23 -13.28
N GLU A 87 17.65 9.47 -12.78
CA GLU A 87 16.43 10.09 -12.27
C GLU A 87 15.43 10.34 -13.41
N ASN A 88 14.20 9.90 -13.20
CA ASN A 88 13.08 10.14 -14.12
C ASN A 88 11.81 10.48 -13.32
N GLU A 89 10.63 10.46 -13.94
CA GLU A 89 9.39 10.84 -13.27
C GLU A 89 9.01 9.92 -12.10
N ILE A 90 9.36 8.64 -12.14
CA ILE A 90 9.05 7.66 -11.09
C ILE A 90 10.26 7.25 -10.26
N VAL A 91 11.48 7.32 -10.82
CA VAL A 91 12.73 7.12 -10.07
C VAL A 91 13.23 8.48 -9.59
N CYS A 92 12.92 8.79 -8.35
CA CYS A 92 13.19 10.09 -7.74
C CYS A 92 13.71 9.95 -6.32
N TRP A 93 14.11 11.07 -5.72
CA TRP A 93 14.47 11.14 -4.31
C TRP A 93 13.23 11.16 -3.43
N HIS A 94 13.18 10.26 -2.44
CA HIS A 94 12.13 10.15 -1.44
C HIS A 94 12.75 10.11 -0.06
N TYR A 95 12.03 10.61 0.96
CA TYR A 95 12.43 10.45 2.34
C TYR A 95 11.92 9.11 2.85
N ASP A 96 12.84 8.22 3.23
CA ASP A 96 12.52 6.94 3.85
C ASP A 96 12.51 7.13 5.37
N HIS A 97 11.31 7.05 5.96
CA HIS A 97 11.11 7.24 7.40
C HIS A 97 11.70 6.11 8.24
N ALA A 98 11.77 4.89 7.70
CA ALA A 98 12.36 3.74 8.40
C ALA A 98 13.87 3.87 8.51
N LYS A 99 14.52 4.40 7.46
CA LYS A 99 15.97 4.62 7.41
C LYS A 99 16.38 6.02 7.86
N ASN A 100 15.42 6.93 8.10
CA ASN A 100 15.64 8.34 8.43
C ASN A 100 16.59 9.06 7.46
N GLN A 101 16.47 8.77 6.16
CA GLN A 101 17.33 9.33 5.13
C GLN A 101 16.63 9.50 3.78
N GLN A 102 17.27 10.28 2.88
CA GLN A 102 16.84 10.38 1.49
C GLN A 102 17.35 9.17 0.71
N VAL A 103 16.45 8.51 -0.02
CA VAL A 103 16.76 7.40 -0.92
C VAL A 103 16.25 7.70 -2.33
N LYS A 104 16.99 7.26 -3.34
CA LYS A 104 16.56 7.33 -4.74
C LYS A 104 15.88 6.02 -5.13
N GLY A 105 14.65 6.10 -5.61
CA GLY A 105 13.89 4.90 -5.96
C GLY A 105 12.49 5.19 -6.48
N ILE A 106 11.71 4.14 -6.59
CA ILE A 106 10.31 4.18 -6.99
C ILE A 106 9.47 4.08 -5.72
N ASN A 107 8.70 5.12 -5.41
CA ASN A 107 7.70 5.06 -4.36
C ASN A 107 6.37 4.62 -4.97
N PHE A 108 5.76 3.62 -4.38
CA PHE A 108 4.48 3.07 -4.84
C PHE A 108 3.50 2.90 -3.68
N LEU A 109 2.23 3.17 -3.95
CA LEU A 109 1.11 2.82 -3.06
C LEU A 109 0.48 1.53 -3.55
N SER A 110 0.00 0.73 -2.62
CA SER A 110 -0.76 -0.49 -2.90
C SER A 110 -2.07 -0.50 -2.13
N ALA A 111 -3.11 -1.02 -2.77
CA ALA A 111 -4.32 -1.48 -2.12
C ALA A 111 -4.27 -3.00 -2.06
N LEU A 112 -4.11 -3.54 -0.86
CA LEU A 112 -4.06 -4.97 -0.60
C LEU A 112 -5.39 -5.43 -0.02
N TYR A 113 -6.03 -6.39 -0.66
CA TYR A 113 -7.24 -7.04 -0.17
C TYR A 113 -6.87 -8.28 0.61
N TYR A 114 -7.19 -8.31 1.89
CA TYR A 114 -6.90 -9.45 2.76
C TYR A 114 -8.19 -10.13 3.21
N SER A 115 -8.32 -11.39 2.86
CA SER A 115 -9.48 -12.23 3.16
C SER A 115 -9.07 -13.69 3.22
N GLN A 116 -9.62 -14.46 4.15
CA GLN A 116 -9.39 -15.90 4.28
C GLN A 116 -7.89 -16.27 4.27
N GLU A 117 -7.08 -15.49 4.98
CA GLU A 117 -5.62 -15.64 5.07
C GLU A 117 -4.84 -15.48 3.76
N VAL A 118 -5.48 -14.94 2.72
CA VAL A 118 -4.87 -14.64 1.41
C VAL A 118 -4.78 -13.13 1.21
N SER A 119 -3.64 -12.66 0.73
CA SER A 119 -3.34 -11.25 0.46
C SER A 119 -3.24 -11.00 -1.04
N LEU A 120 -4.17 -10.27 -1.63
CA LEU A 120 -4.16 -9.98 -3.07
C LEU A 120 -4.04 -8.47 -3.33
N PRO A 121 -3.04 -7.99 -4.10
CA PRO A 121 -2.98 -6.61 -4.54
C PRO A 121 -4.12 -6.35 -5.54
N VAL A 122 -4.99 -5.40 -5.22
CA VAL A 122 -6.19 -5.06 -6.03
C VAL A 122 -6.07 -3.69 -6.70
N GLY A 123 -5.04 -2.94 -6.35
CA GLY A 123 -4.73 -1.64 -6.93
C GLY A 123 -3.31 -1.21 -6.58
N PHE A 124 -2.71 -0.41 -7.45
CA PHE A 124 -1.40 0.21 -7.21
C PHE A 124 -1.30 1.55 -7.93
N GLU A 125 -0.45 2.43 -7.38
CA GLU A 125 -0.04 3.68 -8.01
C GLU A 125 1.46 3.89 -7.82
N LEU A 126 2.17 4.22 -8.90
CA LEU A 126 3.56 4.66 -8.84
C LEU A 126 3.58 6.19 -8.73
N ILE A 127 4.21 6.71 -7.68
CA ILE A 127 4.27 8.14 -7.45
C ILE A 127 5.13 8.81 -8.51
N ALA A 128 4.48 9.49 -9.46
CA ALA A 128 5.16 10.25 -10.49
C ALA A 128 5.40 11.69 -10.02
N LYS A 129 6.66 12.14 -10.06
CA LYS A 129 7.08 13.52 -9.77
C LYS A 129 7.37 14.25 -11.06
N THR A 130 6.31 14.76 -11.70
CA THR A 130 6.38 15.38 -13.02
C THR A 130 6.69 16.89 -12.97
N GLU A 131 6.44 17.55 -11.83
CA GLU A 131 6.72 18.98 -11.68
C GLU A 131 8.15 19.20 -11.18
N ILE A 132 8.90 20.05 -11.90
CA ILE A 132 10.25 20.48 -11.53
C ILE A 132 10.15 21.86 -10.88
N TYR A 133 10.81 22.06 -9.74
CA TYR A 133 10.89 23.35 -9.06
C TYR A 133 12.30 23.58 -8.50
N VAL A 134 12.63 24.84 -8.22
CA VAL A 134 13.87 25.22 -7.55
C VAL A 134 13.57 25.37 -6.05
N ASP A 135 14.23 24.56 -5.24
CA ASP A 135 14.13 24.62 -3.77
C ASP A 135 14.74 25.94 -3.28
N SER A 136 13.92 26.77 -2.65
CA SER A 136 14.31 28.14 -2.21
C SER A 136 15.41 28.12 -1.12
N LYS A 137 15.59 27.04 -0.37
CA LYS A 137 16.60 26.92 0.68
C LYS A 137 17.95 26.45 0.16
N THR A 138 17.96 25.58 -0.86
CA THR A 138 19.18 24.93 -1.35
C THR A 138 19.59 25.40 -2.73
N GLY A 139 18.74 26.12 -3.48
CA GLY A 139 18.95 26.50 -4.87
C GLY A 139 18.97 25.32 -5.87
N LYS A 140 18.70 24.09 -5.40
CA LYS A 140 18.75 22.89 -6.26
C LYS A 140 17.40 22.65 -6.94
N GLN A 141 17.45 22.15 -8.15
CA GLN A 141 16.26 21.61 -8.82
C GLN A 141 15.80 20.36 -8.10
N LYS A 142 14.52 20.28 -7.81
CA LYS A 142 13.84 19.15 -7.20
C LYS A 142 12.58 18.80 -8.00
N ARG A 143 12.10 17.58 -7.84
CA ARG A 143 10.84 17.12 -8.42
C ARG A 143 9.78 16.93 -7.33
N ARG A 144 8.53 17.21 -7.67
CA ARG A 144 7.37 16.88 -6.83
C ARG A 144 6.25 16.27 -7.66
N SER A 145 5.39 15.52 -6.99
CA SER A 145 4.16 15.01 -7.57
C SER A 145 3.08 16.09 -7.56
N PRO A 146 2.30 16.27 -8.64
CA PRO A 146 1.12 17.14 -8.65
C PRO A 146 -0.01 16.56 -7.78
N ILE A 147 0.00 15.25 -7.50
CA ILE A 147 -1.00 14.54 -6.73
C ILE A 147 -0.37 14.10 -5.39
N THR A 148 -1.06 14.34 -4.29
CA THR A 148 -0.59 13.93 -2.96
C THR A 148 -0.81 12.43 -2.72
N LYS A 149 -0.02 11.83 -1.82
CA LYS A 149 -0.24 10.43 -1.41
C LYS A 149 -1.65 10.20 -0.83
N ASN A 150 -2.22 11.19 -0.14
CA ASN A 150 -3.59 11.11 0.37
C ASN A 150 -4.63 11.07 -0.75
N GLU A 151 -4.41 11.78 -1.85
CA GLU A 151 -5.28 11.70 -3.04
C GLU A 151 -5.17 10.35 -3.74
N TYR A 152 -3.95 9.80 -3.89
CA TYR A 152 -3.77 8.43 -4.38
C TYR A 152 -4.44 7.40 -3.46
N CYS A 153 -4.33 7.55 -2.14
CA CYS A 153 -5.04 6.69 -1.18
C CYS A 153 -6.56 6.71 -1.42
N LYS A 154 -7.15 7.91 -1.55
CA LYS A 154 -8.58 8.06 -1.86
C LYS A 154 -8.97 7.41 -3.18
N GLU A 155 -8.12 7.54 -4.20
CA GLU A 155 -8.37 6.94 -5.51
C GLU A 155 -8.35 5.41 -5.46
N LEU A 156 -7.38 4.81 -4.78
CA LEU A 156 -7.33 3.35 -4.58
C LEU A 156 -8.57 2.82 -3.86
N ILE A 157 -9.08 3.57 -2.85
CA ILE A 157 -10.32 3.21 -2.15
C ILE A 157 -11.52 3.32 -3.09
N ARG A 158 -11.62 4.40 -3.91
CA ARG A 158 -12.70 4.54 -4.91
C ARG A 158 -12.68 3.38 -5.90
N GLN A 159 -11.51 3.01 -6.41
CA GLN A 159 -11.35 1.89 -7.34
C GLN A 159 -11.81 0.57 -6.72
N ALA A 160 -11.45 0.30 -5.45
CA ALA A 160 -11.89 -0.89 -4.73
C ALA A 160 -13.42 -0.95 -4.63
N ILE A 161 -14.05 0.18 -4.30
CA ILE A 161 -15.52 0.27 -4.19
C ILE A 161 -16.20 0.18 -5.57
N HIS A 162 -15.66 0.87 -6.58
CA HIS A 162 -16.13 0.76 -7.97
C HIS A 162 -16.06 -0.68 -8.48
N ASN A 163 -15.03 -1.39 -8.12
CA ASN A 163 -14.83 -2.82 -8.42
C ASN A 163 -15.72 -3.73 -7.57
N GLN A 164 -16.61 -3.18 -6.75
CA GLN A 164 -17.55 -3.92 -5.90
C GLN A 164 -16.84 -4.91 -4.96
N LEU A 165 -15.71 -4.48 -4.38
CA LEU A 165 -15.02 -5.27 -3.36
C LEU A 165 -15.78 -5.13 -2.02
N PRO A 166 -16.27 -6.23 -1.43
CA PRO A 166 -16.77 -6.21 -0.06
C PRO A 166 -15.57 -6.15 0.89
N PHE A 167 -15.59 -5.24 1.84
CA PHE A 167 -14.64 -5.20 2.96
C PHE A 167 -15.28 -4.49 4.14
N ARG A 168 -14.94 -4.93 5.34
CA ARG A 168 -15.45 -4.34 6.58
C ARG A 168 -14.75 -3.02 6.90
N PHE A 169 -13.42 -3.02 6.84
CA PHE A 169 -12.61 -1.86 7.21
C PHE A 169 -11.57 -1.54 6.15
N ALA A 170 -11.35 -0.24 5.92
CA ALA A 170 -10.11 0.26 5.35
C ALA A 170 -9.07 0.41 6.47
N LEU A 171 -7.89 -0.16 6.30
CA LEU A 171 -6.77 -0.10 7.25
C LEU A 171 -5.62 0.69 6.63
N PHE A 172 -5.01 1.55 7.40
CA PHE A 172 -3.84 2.31 6.98
C PHE A 172 -3.00 2.73 8.19
N ASP A 173 -1.80 3.19 7.93
CA ASP A 173 -0.90 3.65 8.97
C ASP A 173 -1.20 5.09 9.42
N VAL A 174 -0.40 5.59 10.34
CA VAL A 174 -0.54 6.95 10.89
C VAL A 174 -0.34 8.06 9.84
N TRP A 175 0.37 7.77 8.74
CA TRP A 175 0.62 8.73 7.68
C TRP A 175 -0.67 9.10 6.93
N PHE A 176 -1.54 8.11 6.71
CA PHE A 176 -2.82 8.29 6.02
C PHE A 176 -3.99 8.64 6.97
N SER A 177 -3.76 8.79 8.28
CA SER A 177 -4.78 9.08 9.29
C SER A 177 -5.21 10.56 9.33
N SER A 178 -5.32 11.21 8.18
CA SER A 178 -5.81 12.58 8.07
C SER A 178 -7.33 12.66 8.29
N SER A 179 -7.81 13.79 8.85
CA SER A 179 -9.26 14.02 8.98
C SER A 179 -10.00 13.96 7.64
N ASP A 180 -9.35 14.39 6.56
CA ASP A 180 -9.93 14.38 5.23
C ASP A 180 -10.08 12.96 4.68
N ASN A 181 -9.12 12.07 4.92
CA ASN A 181 -9.27 10.65 4.57
C ASN A 181 -10.38 9.99 5.38
N MET A 182 -10.45 10.26 6.69
CA MET A 182 -11.51 9.74 7.57
C MET A 182 -12.90 10.16 7.09
N LYS A 183 -13.09 11.46 6.80
CA LYS A 183 -14.34 12.00 6.25
C LYS A 183 -14.67 11.39 4.90
N PHE A 184 -13.70 11.29 4.02
CA PHE A 184 -13.88 10.66 2.72
C PHE A 184 -14.39 9.22 2.85
N ILE A 185 -13.74 8.40 3.67
CA ILE A 185 -14.12 6.99 3.83
C ILE A 185 -15.50 6.86 4.47
N LYS A 186 -15.73 7.52 5.63
CA LYS A 186 -16.98 7.35 6.38
C LYS A 186 -18.16 8.05 5.74
N GLN A 187 -17.99 9.31 5.34
CA GLN A 187 -19.15 10.13 4.89
C GLN A 187 -19.43 9.98 3.40
N GLN A 188 -18.38 9.95 2.56
CA GLN A 188 -18.56 9.89 1.11
C GLN A 188 -18.66 8.45 0.61
N GLN A 189 -17.81 7.56 1.09
CA GLN A 189 -17.79 6.17 0.62
C GLN A 189 -18.67 5.22 1.44
N LYS A 190 -19.20 5.66 2.59
CA LYS A 190 -20.06 4.87 3.48
C LYS A 190 -19.39 3.55 3.89
N ARG A 191 -18.08 3.62 4.19
CA ARG A 191 -17.25 2.51 4.68
C ARG A 191 -16.64 2.87 6.02
N ASP A 192 -16.24 1.85 6.75
CA ASP A 192 -15.56 2.03 8.02
C ASP A 192 -14.05 1.87 7.87
N PHE A 193 -13.32 2.42 8.84
CA PHE A 193 -11.87 2.36 8.88
C PHE A 193 -11.37 2.08 10.30
N VAL A 194 -10.16 1.53 10.38
CA VAL A 194 -9.34 1.48 11.60
C VAL A 194 -7.96 2.02 11.26
N CYS A 195 -7.49 2.99 12.03
CA CYS A 195 -6.15 3.56 11.84
C CYS A 195 -5.60 4.11 13.15
N PRO A 196 -4.26 4.27 13.28
CA PRO A 196 -3.67 4.90 14.44
C PRO A 196 -3.76 6.43 14.37
N LEU A 197 -3.73 7.06 15.53
CA LEU A 197 -3.59 8.50 15.67
C LEU A 197 -2.19 8.87 16.18
N LYS A 198 -1.67 10.00 15.69
CA LYS A 198 -0.51 10.65 16.32
C LYS A 198 -0.89 11.14 17.71
N THR A 199 0.02 11.05 18.66
CA THR A 199 -0.20 11.42 20.07
C THR A 199 -0.55 12.88 20.26
N ASN A 200 -0.13 13.75 19.35
CA ASN A 200 -0.41 15.19 19.40
C ASN A 200 -1.78 15.58 18.83
N ARG A 201 -2.58 14.63 18.33
CA ARG A 201 -3.93 14.91 17.84
C ARG A 201 -4.84 15.32 19.00
N LYS A 202 -5.78 16.21 18.72
CA LYS A 202 -6.69 16.74 19.72
C LYS A 202 -8.06 16.09 19.62
N VAL A 203 -8.59 15.67 20.77
CA VAL A 203 -9.88 15.00 20.90
C VAL A 203 -10.73 15.65 22.00
N ALA A 204 -12.03 15.66 21.81
CA ALA A 204 -13.02 15.95 22.85
C ALA A 204 -13.62 14.64 23.35
N LEU A 205 -13.83 14.53 24.66
CA LEU A 205 -14.27 13.30 25.33
C LEU A 205 -15.79 13.17 25.41
N SER A 206 -16.53 14.20 24.99
CA SER A 206 -17.97 14.22 24.92
C SER A 206 -18.46 15.09 23.77
N ARG A 207 -19.73 14.88 23.35
CA ARG A 207 -20.38 15.74 22.37
C ARG A 207 -20.51 17.19 22.88
N GLN A 208 -20.67 17.39 24.20
CA GLN A 208 -20.74 18.69 24.82
C GLN A 208 -19.38 19.40 24.72
N ASP A 209 -18.28 18.73 25.05
CA ASP A 209 -16.92 19.29 24.93
C ASP A 209 -16.61 19.69 23.49
N LYS A 210 -16.97 18.83 22.53
CA LYS A 210 -16.89 19.17 21.10
C LYS A 210 -17.64 20.45 20.76
N GLY A 211 -18.89 20.56 21.21
CA GLY A 211 -19.73 21.75 20.96
C GLY A 211 -19.18 23.04 21.58
N GLN A 212 -18.40 22.93 22.65
CA GLN A 212 -17.74 24.03 23.34
C GLN A 212 -16.29 24.26 22.88
N GLY A 213 -15.80 23.51 21.89
CA GLY A 213 -14.43 23.61 21.40
C GLY A 213 -13.37 23.14 22.41
N ARG A 214 -13.76 22.37 23.42
CA ARG A 214 -12.85 21.83 24.46
C ARG A 214 -12.17 20.57 23.97
N TYR A 215 -11.06 20.75 23.30
CA TYR A 215 -10.21 19.66 22.80
C TYR A 215 -8.94 19.55 23.62
N GLN A 216 -8.50 18.33 23.89
CA GLN A 216 -7.27 18.01 24.61
C GLN A 216 -6.38 17.13 23.72
N ARG A 217 -5.07 17.26 23.87
CA ARG A 217 -4.12 16.40 23.16
C ARG A 217 -4.22 14.98 23.70
N LEU A 218 -4.11 14.01 22.80
CA LEU A 218 -4.23 12.59 23.12
C LEU A 218 -3.17 12.12 24.14
N ASP A 219 -1.93 12.65 24.02
CA ASP A 219 -0.82 12.31 24.94
C ASP A 219 -0.98 12.91 26.36
N THR A 220 -1.91 13.84 26.56
CA THR A 220 -2.20 14.42 27.89
C THR A 220 -3.37 13.74 28.59
N LEU A 221 -4.02 12.75 27.96
CA LEU A 221 -5.19 12.10 28.51
C LEU A 221 -4.80 10.85 29.29
N GLU A 222 -5.35 10.71 30.47
CA GLU A 222 -5.35 9.46 31.23
C GLU A 222 -6.41 8.53 30.64
N LEU A 223 -5.97 7.59 29.80
CA LEU A 223 -6.83 6.61 29.13
C LEU A 223 -6.54 5.22 29.66
N GLU A 224 -7.60 4.51 30.01
CA GLU A 224 -7.52 3.10 30.37
C GLU A 224 -7.10 2.27 29.15
N THR A 225 -6.38 1.19 29.39
CA THR A 225 -6.00 0.21 28.38
C THR A 225 -7.06 -0.89 28.26
N ASN A 226 -7.12 -1.52 27.10
CA ASN A 226 -8.02 -2.65 26.81
C ASN A 226 -9.52 -2.32 26.89
N VAL A 227 -9.86 -1.03 26.81
CA VAL A 227 -11.24 -0.55 26.69
C VAL A 227 -11.38 0.41 25.55
N VAL A 228 -12.57 0.53 25.00
CA VAL A 228 -12.91 1.53 24.00
C VAL A 228 -13.56 2.74 24.63
N ARG A 229 -13.27 3.92 24.12
CA ARG A 229 -13.91 5.16 24.53
C ARG A 229 -14.41 5.93 23.30
N GLU A 230 -15.66 6.37 23.32
CA GLU A 230 -16.15 7.27 22.30
C GLU A 230 -15.47 8.64 22.45
N ILE A 231 -14.95 9.16 21.34
CA ILE A 231 -14.30 10.45 21.25
C ILE A 231 -14.78 11.22 20.02
N TYR A 232 -14.49 12.52 20.02
CA TYR A 232 -14.68 13.41 18.88
C TYR A 232 -13.34 14.01 18.49
N LEU A 233 -12.82 13.60 17.34
CA LEU A 233 -11.54 14.10 16.82
C LEU A 233 -11.71 15.49 16.23
N GLU A 234 -10.79 16.42 16.53
CA GLU A 234 -10.77 17.75 15.93
C GLU A 234 -10.74 17.66 14.40
N GLY A 235 -11.67 18.36 13.73
CA GLY A 235 -11.82 18.33 12.27
C GLY A 235 -12.56 17.12 11.72
N VAL A 236 -13.22 16.29 12.58
CA VAL A 236 -14.07 15.16 12.19
C VAL A 236 -15.46 15.34 12.82
N GLU A 237 -16.52 15.22 12.00
CA GLU A 237 -17.88 15.55 12.43
C GLU A 237 -18.57 14.39 13.18
N PHE A 238 -18.19 13.17 12.95
CA PHE A 238 -18.78 11.96 13.54
C PHE A 238 -17.94 11.43 14.71
N PRO A 239 -18.54 10.67 15.64
CA PRO A 239 -17.84 10.04 16.73
C PRO A 239 -16.91 8.92 16.22
N LEU A 240 -15.86 8.65 16.99
CA LEU A 240 -14.93 7.55 16.78
C LEU A 240 -14.79 6.76 18.09
N LEU A 241 -14.58 5.45 18.01
CA LEU A 241 -14.07 4.70 19.14
C LEU A 241 -12.54 4.85 19.18
N LEU A 242 -12.03 5.15 20.35
CA LEU A 242 -10.59 5.19 20.64
C LEU A 242 -10.23 3.97 21.49
N ALA A 243 -9.23 3.22 21.07
CA ALA A 243 -8.60 2.13 21.79
C ALA A 243 -7.13 2.46 22.07
N LYS A 244 -6.68 2.34 23.32
CA LYS A 244 -5.27 2.45 23.71
C LYS A 244 -4.71 1.05 23.93
N GLU A 245 -3.77 0.64 23.11
CA GLU A 245 -3.05 -0.63 23.24
C GLU A 245 -1.61 -0.37 23.67
N ILE A 246 -1.12 -1.13 24.65
CA ILE A 246 0.28 -1.15 25.08
C ILE A 246 0.87 -2.47 24.59
N PHE A 247 1.99 -2.42 23.91
CA PHE A 247 2.70 -3.60 23.42
C PHE A 247 4.16 -3.57 23.87
N THR A 248 4.77 -4.74 23.95
CA THR A 248 6.18 -4.90 24.30
C THR A 248 6.96 -5.19 23.01
N ASN A 249 7.98 -4.38 22.75
CA ASN A 249 8.91 -4.56 21.64
C ASN A 249 9.87 -5.74 21.91
N GLU A 250 10.57 -6.21 20.87
CA GLU A 250 11.57 -7.29 20.99
C GLU A 250 12.72 -6.95 21.95
N ASP A 251 13.07 -5.67 22.09
CA ASP A 251 14.09 -5.16 23.01
C ASP A 251 13.60 -5.01 24.47
N GLY A 252 12.35 -5.40 24.76
CA GLY A 252 11.72 -5.28 26.06
C GLY A 252 11.14 -3.89 26.39
N SER A 253 11.31 -2.91 25.50
CA SER A 253 10.66 -1.59 25.67
C SER A 253 9.16 -1.69 25.41
N THR A 254 8.38 -0.78 26.03
CA THR A 254 6.94 -0.70 25.79
C THR A 254 6.61 0.40 24.81
N GLY A 255 5.77 0.06 23.82
CA GLY A 255 5.17 1.01 22.89
C GLY A 255 3.69 1.23 23.22
N ILE A 256 3.17 2.40 22.84
CA ILE A 256 1.75 2.73 22.95
C ILE A 256 1.23 3.09 21.58
N ILE A 257 0.13 2.48 21.19
CA ILE A 257 -0.62 2.84 19.98
C ILE A 257 -2.03 3.29 20.36
N TYR A 258 -2.49 4.35 19.75
CA TYR A 258 -3.85 4.84 19.84
C TYR A 258 -4.57 4.56 18.54
N LEU A 259 -5.49 3.59 18.55
CA LEU A 259 -6.29 3.21 17.39
C LEU A 259 -7.64 3.90 17.43
N VAL A 260 -8.11 4.36 16.29
CA VAL A 260 -9.49 4.85 16.14
C VAL A 260 -10.24 4.03 15.10
N CYS A 261 -11.51 3.79 15.41
CA CYS A 261 -12.46 3.13 14.54
C CYS A 261 -13.69 4.00 14.31
N SER A 262 -14.19 4.04 13.09
CA SER A 262 -15.41 4.77 12.74
C SER A 262 -16.71 3.97 12.94
N ASP A 263 -16.62 2.67 13.13
CA ASP A 263 -17.72 1.83 13.61
C ASP A 263 -17.75 1.90 15.14
N THR A 264 -18.77 2.52 15.70
CA THR A 264 -18.92 2.73 17.15
C THR A 264 -19.61 1.59 17.87
N SER A 265 -19.86 0.46 17.21
CA SER A 265 -20.55 -0.70 17.76
C SER A 265 -19.62 -1.86 18.12
N ILE A 266 -18.32 -1.75 17.86
CA ILE A 266 -17.37 -2.84 18.03
C ILE A 266 -16.53 -2.71 19.32
N SER A 267 -15.99 -3.85 19.77
CA SER A 267 -15.19 -3.97 20.99
C SER A 267 -13.71 -3.57 20.77
N PHE A 268 -12.98 -3.46 21.88
CA PHE A 268 -11.52 -3.28 21.87
C PHE A 268 -10.81 -4.40 21.10
N ASP A 269 -11.19 -5.65 21.36
CA ASP A 269 -10.57 -6.82 20.73
C ASP A 269 -10.83 -6.86 19.22
N GLU A 270 -12.02 -6.45 18.78
CA GLU A 270 -12.33 -6.36 17.35
C GLU A 270 -11.51 -5.27 16.67
N ILE A 271 -11.33 -4.09 17.29
CA ILE A 271 -10.48 -3.01 16.74
C ILE A 271 -9.05 -3.50 16.59
N THR A 272 -8.46 -4.03 17.66
CA THR A 272 -7.04 -4.44 17.68
C THR A 272 -6.78 -5.64 16.76
N THR A 273 -7.69 -6.64 16.75
CA THR A 273 -7.58 -7.80 15.87
C THR A 273 -7.67 -7.41 14.41
N ASN A 274 -8.59 -6.52 14.04
CA ASN A 274 -8.67 -6.05 12.66
C ASN A 274 -7.46 -5.20 12.28
N TYR A 275 -6.98 -4.33 13.17
CA TYR A 275 -5.81 -3.52 12.85
C TYR A 275 -4.53 -4.35 12.68
N ARG A 276 -4.36 -5.43 13.44
CA ARG A 276 -3.21 -6.36 13.28
C ARG A 276 -3.14 -6.97 11.87
N LYS A 277 -4.26 -7.12 11.17
CA LYS A 277 -4.28 -7.56 9.76
C LYS A 277 -3.50 -6.61 8.84
N ARG A 278 -3.29 -5.33 9.24
CA ARG A 278 -2.47 -4.39 8.49
C ARG A 278 -1.05 -4.91 8.27
N TRP A 279 -0.52 -5.72 9.18
CA TRP A 279 0.82 -6.33 9.03
C TRP A 279 0.98 -7.13 7.72
N GLN A 280 -0.10 -7.60 7.14
CA GLN A 280 -0.05 -8.32 5.86
C GLN A 280 0.53 -7.49 4.72
N VAL A 281 0.40 -6.16 4.76
CA VAL A 281 1.01 -5.30 3.74
C VAL A 281 2.53 -5.25 3.85
N GLU A 282 3.07 -5.36 5.06
CA GLU A 282 4.52 -5.45 5.28
C GLU A 282 5.08 -6.78 4.72
N CYS A 283 4.37 -7.88 4.98
CA CYS A 283 4.70 -9.20 4.41
C CYS A 283 4.64 -9.16 2.88
N TYR A 284 3.59 -8.56 2.32
CA TYR A 284 3.44 -8.34 0.88
C TYR A 284 4.60 -7.52 0.30
N HIS A 285 4.93 -6.37 0.87
CA HIS A 285 6.03 -5.54 0.39
C HIS A 285 7.38 -6.29 0.44
N LYS A 286 7.62 -7.04 1.51
CA LYS A 286 8.81 -7.87 1.66
C LYS A 286 8.87 -8.95 0.59
N SER A 287 7.78 -9.69 0.39
CA SER A 287 7.70 -10.76 -0.61
C SER A 287 7.83 -10.21 -2.03
N LEU A 288 7.17 -9.10 -2.35
CA LEU A 288 7.29 -8.44 -3.65
C LEU A 288 8.75 -8.08 -4.00
N LYS A 289 9.50 -7.55 -3.03
CA LYS A 289 10.91 -7.17 -3.21
C LYS A 289 11.84 -8.37 -3.28
N GLN A 290 11.66 -9.36 -2.41
CA GLN A 290 12.56 -10.50 -2.26
C GLN A 290 12.22 -11.66 -3.18
N ASN A 291 10.95 -12.03 -3.27
CA ASN A 291 10.49 -13.26 -3.94
C ASN A 291 9.97 -13.01 -5.37
N ALA A 292 9.42 -11.81 -5.66
CA ALA A 292 8.96 -11.44 -7.00
C ALA A 292 9.95 -10.53 -7.75
N SER A 293 11.19 -10.44 -7.31
CA SER A 293 12.32 -9.78 -7.99
C SER A 293 12.08 -8.31 -8.39
N LEU A 294 11.24 -7.57 -7.65
CA LEU A 294 10.98 -6.16 -7.95
C LEU A 294 12.26 -5.32 -8.01
N ALA A 295 13.21 -5.58 -7.11
CA ALA A 295 14.48 -4.86 -7.02
C ALA A 295 15.44 -5.16 -8.19
N LYS A 296 15.32 -6.33 -8.82
CA LYS A 296 16.37 -6.94 -9.62
C LYS A 296 16.36 -6.56 -11.11
N SER A 297 15.40 -5.74 -11.56
CA SER A 297 15.31 -5.34 -12.96
C SER A 297 16.31 -4.23 -13.31
N PRO A 298 17.05 -4.36 -14.42
CA PRO A 298 17.92 -3.32 -14.97
C PRO A 298 17.17 -2.30 -15.84
N THR A 299 15.83 -2.34 -15.90
CA THR A 299 15.03 -1.40 -16.69
C THR A 299 15.20 0.05 -16.22
N GLN A 300 15.15 1.01 -17.14
CA GLN A 300 15.46 2.41 -16.86
C GLN A 300 14.33 3.39 -17.22
N THR A 301 13.50 3.07 -18.24
CA THR A 301 12.43 3.98 -18.65
C THR A 301 11.19 3.84 -17.75
N VAL A 302 10.39 4.89 -17.66
CA VAL A 302 9.12 4.88 -16.92
C VAL A 302 8.24 3.70 -17.31
N THR A 303 8.08 3.47 -18.62
CA THR A 303 7.24 2.37 -19.13
C THR A 303 7.79 1.00 -18.77
N THR A 304 9.08 0.76 -19.00
CA THR A 304 9.68 -0.56 -18.73
C THR A 304 9.69 -0.87 -17.24
N GLN A 305 9.92 0.12 -16.38
CA GLN A 305 9.86 -0.03 -14.94
C GLN A 305 8.43 -0.28 -14.43
N THR A 306 7.44 0.43 -14.98
CA THR A 306 6.03 0.20 -14.65
C THR A 306 5.58 -1.21 -15.05
N ASN A 307 5.95 -1.67 -16.25
CA ASN A 307 5.58 -2.99 -16.74
C ASN A 307 6.31 -4.11 -15.99
N HIS A 308 7.57 -3.88 -15.58
CA HIS A 308 8.27 -4.80 -14.70
C HIS A 308 7.61 -4.87 -13.31
N PHE A 309 7.23 -3.72 -12.73
CA PHE A 309 6.50 -3.66 -11.47
C PHE A 309 5.18 -4.45 -11.55
N PHE A 310 4.43 -4.25 -12.63
CA PHE A 310 3.20 -5.00 -12.88
C PHE A 310 3.44 -6.51 -12.96
N ALA A 311 4.48 -6.95 -13.68
CA ALA A 311 4.83 -8.37 -13.77
C ALA A 311 5.26 -8.95 -12.41
N ALA A 312 5.95 -8.16 -11.56
CA ALA A 312 6.28 -8.55 -10.20
C ALA A 312 5.02 -8.72 -9.33
N LEU A 313 3.99 -7.87 -9.50
CA LEU A 313 2.68 -8.07 -8.86
C LEU A 313 2.04 -9.39 -9.31
N CYS A 314 2.09 -9.71 -10.60
CA CYS A 314 1.57 -10.99 -11.11
C CYS A 314 2.35 -12.18 -10.52
N GLY A 315 3.67 -12.06 -10.39
CA GLY A 315 4.51 -13.07 -9.71
C GLY A 315 4.13 -13.27 -8.25
N TYR A 316 3.92 -12.18 -7.52
CA TYR A 316 3.44 -12.26 -6.13
C TYR A 316 2.08 -12.95 -6.03
N ILE A 317 1.13 -12.62 -6.91
CA ILE A 317 -0.20 -13.26 -6.94
C ILE A 317 -0.07 -14.77 -7.13
N LYS A 318 0.85 -15.25 -7.99
CA LYS A 318 1.12 -16.67 -8.16
C LYS A 318 1.64 -17.34 -6.89
N LEU A 319 2.53 -16.66 -6.16
CA LEU A 319 3.04 -17.17 -4.87
C LEU A 319 1.91 -17.33 -3.84
N GLU A 320 1.04 -16.33 -3.71
CA GLU A 320 -0.12 -16.40 -2.81
C GLU A 320 -1.08 -17.56 -3.18
N GLN A 321 -1.27 -17.84 -4.48
CA GLN A 321 -2.08 -18.98 -4.91
C GLN A 321 -1.46 -20.32 -4.51
N LEU A 322 -0.13 -20.46 -4.61
CA LEU A 322 0.58 -21.67 -4.22
C LEU A 322 0.51 -21.90 -2.71
N GLU A 323 0.67 -20.86 -1.91
CA GLU A 323 0.55 -20.94 -0.45
C GLU A 323 -0.88 -21.28 -0.01
N GLY A 324 -1.89 -20.69 -0.65
CA GLY A 324 -3.31 -21.00 -0.38
C GLY A 324 -3.74 -22.40 -0.74
N THR A 325 -3.07 -23.06 -1.70
CA THR A 325 -3.35 -24.45 -2.07
C THR A 325 -2.65 -25.48 -1.18
N SER A 326 -1.67 -25.04 -0.39
CA SER A 326 -0.86 -25.91 0.49
C SER A 326 -1.40 -26.01 1.93
N LYS A 327 -2.44 -25.25 2.25
CA LYS A 327 -3.18 -25.25 3.53
C LYS A 327 -4.51 -25.99 3.40
#